data_4ca130aeee6eff6e34013966912ae520
#
_entry.id   4ca130aeee6eff6e34013966912ae520
#
_cell.length_a   1.000
_cell.length_b   1.000
_cell.length_c   1.000
_cell.angle_alpha   90.00
_cell.angle_beta   90.00
_cell.angle_gamma   90.00
#
_symmetry.space_group_name_H-M   'P 1'
#
loop_
_entity.id
_entity.type
_entity.pdbx_description
1 polymer ?
#
loop_
_entity_poly.entity_id
_entity_poly.type
_entity_poly.pdbx_seq_one_letter_code
_entity_poly.pdbx_strand_id
1 'polypeptide(L)'
;MSNAESDFERFLTIEHCGDLLQQECFDLAKTSGWWTNIATGERLHTEESETPRINVPEKLCLIHSEISEAMEGHRKNLMDDKLPHRLMLEVELADAVIRCFDLAGGIG
;
A
#
# COMPACT_ATOMS: atom_id res chain seq x y z
N MET A 1 -18.10 -12.11 -29.17
CA MET A 1 -18.32 -12.03 -27.72
C MET A 1 -19.30 -10.93 -27.40
N SER A 2 -20.30 -11.18 -26.56
CA SER A 2 -21.24 -10.15 -26.14
C SER A 2 -20.55 -9.10 -25.26
N ASN A 3 -21.12 -7.89 -25.14
CA ASN A 3 -20.62 -6.86 -24.24
C ASN A 3 -20.60 -7.35 -22.78
N ALA A 4 -21.61 -8.14 -22.36
CA ALA A 4 -21.68 -8.69 -21.00
C ALA A 4 -20.54 -9.65 -20.70
N GLU A 5 -20.18 -10.53 -21.64
CA GLU A 5 -19.04 -11.45 -21.48
C GLU A 5 -17.72 -10.69 -21.40
N SER A 6 -17.54 -9.68 -22.26
CA SER A 6 -16.36 -8.82 -22.27
C SER A 6 -16.23 -8.04 -20.95
N ASP A 7 -17.31 -7.50 -20.42
CA ASP A 7 -17.35 -6.78 -19.16
C ASP A 7 -17.04 -7.71 -17.97
N PHE A 8 -17.57 -8.93 -18.00
CA PHE A 8 -17.31 -9.94 -16.96
C PHE A 8 -15.83 -10.36 -16.95
N GLU A 9 -15.24 -10.63 -18.11
CA GLU A 9 -13.81 -10.96 -18.22
C GLU A 9 -12.93 -9.81 -17.72
N ARG A 10 -13.29 -8.57 -18.06
CA ARG A 10 -12.57 -7.39 -17.57
C ARG A 10 -12.65 -7.27 -16.07
N PHE A 11 -13.82 -7.51 -15.49
CA PHE A 11 -14.03 -7.52 -14.04
C PHE A 11 -13.11 -8.54 -13.35
N LEU A 12 -13.08 -9.78 -13.84
CA LEU A 12 -12.22 -10.82 -13.29
C LEU A 12 -10.73 -10.46 -13.38
N THR A 13 -10.31 -9.84 -14.47
CA THR A 13 -8.94 -9.38 -14.66
C THR A 13 -8.58 -8.31 -13.65
N ILE A 14 -9.44 -7.33 -13.43
CA ILE A 14 -9.22 -6.24 -12.46
C ILE A 14 -9.15 -6.81 -11.04
N GLU A 15 -10.06 -7.72 -10.68
CA GLU A 15 -10.07 -8.37 -9.38
C GLU A 15 -8.76 -9.12 -9.14
N HIS A 16 -8.30 -9.88 -10.11
CA HIS A 16 -7.05 -10.63 -10.03
C HIS A 16 -5.85 -9.69 -9.87
N CYS A 17 -5.79 -8.60 -10.63
CA CYS A 17 -4.73 -7.60 -10.50
C CYS A 17 -4.73 -6.97 -9.10
N GLY A 18 -5.90 -6.65 -8.56
CA GLY A 18 -6.04 -6.13 -7.20
C GLY A 18 -5.52 -7.09 -6.15
N ASP A 19 -5.86 -8.36 -6.27
CA ASP A 19 -5.41 -9.41 -5.35
C ASP A 19 -3.88 -9.57 -5.39
N LEU A 20 -3.29 -9.57 -6.58
CA LEU A 20 -1.84 -9.64 -6.75
C LEU A 20 -1.12 -8.45 -6.12
N LEU A 21 -1.61 -7.23 -6.37
CA LEU A 21 -1.02 -6.01 -5.79
C LEU A 21 -1.10 -6.03 -4.27
N GLN A 22 -2.25 -6.42 -3.72
CA GLN A 22 -2.44 -6.53 -2.27
C GLN A 22 -1.46 -7.52 -1.66
N GLN A 23 -1.34 -8.70 -2.24
CA GLN A 23 -0.45 -9.74 -1.75
C GLN A 23 1.01 -9.32 -1.80
N GLU A 24 1.45 -8.74 -2.92
CA GLU A 24 2.84 -8.28 -3.10
C GLU A 24 3.19 -7.16 -2.13
N CYS A 25 2.33 -6.16 -1.98
CA CYS A 25 2.58 -5.04 -1.07
C CYS A 25 2.63 -5.51 0.39
N PHE A 26 1.72 -6.38 0.78
CA PHE A 26 1.67 -6.92 2.14
C PHE A 26 2.89 -7.81 2.45
N ASP A 27 3.26 -8.70 1.55
CA ASP A 27 4.43 -9.57 1.73
C ASP A 27 5.72 -8.75 1.83
N LEU A 28 5.88 -7.75 0.98
CA LEU A 28 7.04 -6.86 1.02
C LEU A 28 7.10 -6.09 2.35
N ALA A 29 5.98 -5.56 2.81
CA ALA A 29 5.91 -4.83 4.08
C ALA A 29 6.25 -5.73 5.27
N LYS A 30 5.75 -6.96 5.29
CA LYS A 30 6.11 -7.94 6.33
C LYS A 30 7.60 -8.24 6.34
N THR A 31 8.16 -8.50 5.17
CA THR A 31 9.59 -8.80 5.01
C THR A 31 10.45 -7.61 5.42
N SER A 32 9.99 -6.39 5.17
CA SER A 32 10.70 -5.15 5.53
C SER A 32 10.55 -4.76 7.01
N GLY A 33 9.80 -5.51 7.79
CA GLY A 33 9.62 -5.30 9.23
C GLY A 33 8.51 -4.34 9.63
N TRP A 34 7.68 -3.89 8.70
CA TRP A 34 6.58 -2.95 8.98
C TRP A 34 5.46 -3.58 9.83
N TRP A 35 5.42 -4.91 9.89
CA TRP A 35 4.48 -5.67 10.70
C TRP A 35 5.16 -6.30 11.92
N THR A 36 6.25 -5.69 12.37
CA THR A 36 7.01 -6.12 13.54
C THR A 36 7.21 -4.93 14.47
N ASN A 37 7.02 -5.13 15.76
CA ASN A 37 7.39 -4.13 16.76
C ASN A 37 8.91 -4.08 16.86
N ILE A 38 9.52 -2.99 16.43
CA ILE A 38 10.98 -2.84 16.37
C ILE A 38 11.61 -2.94 17.75
N ALA A 39 10.94 -2.43 18.79
CA ALA A 39 11.46 -2.42 20.15
C ALA A 39 11.45 -3.81 20.79
N THR A 40 10.47 -4.66 20.48
CA THR A 40 10.26 -5.96 21.12
C THR A 40 10.52 -7.15 20.22
N GLY A 41 10.57 -6.95 18.91
CA GLY A 41 10.64 -8.03 17.91
C GLY A 41 9.32 -8.78 17.72
N GLU A 42 8.25 -8.36 18.39
CA GLU A 42 6.95 -9.02 18.29
C GLU A 42 6.37 -8.87 16.88
N ARG A 43 5.88 -9.96 16.31
CA ARG A 43 5.14 -9.94 15.06
C ARG A 43 3.73 -9.44 15.30
N LEU A 44 3.33 -8.38 14.60
CA LEU A 44 2.02 -7.76 14.72
C LEU A 44 0.96 -8.45 13.85
N HIS A 45 1.39 -9.24 12.90
CA HIS A 45 0.53 -10.05 12.04
C HIS A 45 1.12 -11.46 11.94
N THR A 46 0.35 -12.46 12.35
CA THR A 46 0.70 -13.87 12.20
C THR A 46 -0.46 -14.59 11.52
N GLU A 47 -0.19 -15.69 10.85
CA GLU A 47 -1.23 -16.52 10.23
C GLU A 47 -2.23 -17.07 11.25
N GLU A 48 -1.83 -17.15 12.52
CA GLU A 48 -2.63 -17.64 13.62
C GLU A 48 -3.49 -16.56 14.29
N SER A 49 -3.21 -15.26 14.00
CA SER A 49 -3.95 -14.18 14.62
C SER A 49 -5.18 -13.82 13.77
N GLU A 50 -6.36 -13.87 14.38
CA GLU A 50 -7.62 -13.49 13.75
C GLU A 50 -7.66 -11.99 13.46
N THR A 51 -6.98 -11.18 14.30
CA THR A 51 -6.88 -9.74 14.13
C THR A 51 -5.43 -9.29 14.31
N PRO A 52 -4.91 -8.48 13.38
CA PRO A 52 -3.56 -7.94 13.55
C PRO A 52 -3.50 -6.97 14.73
N ARG A 53 -2.41 -7.03 15.50
CA ARG A 53 -2.16 -6.15 16.65
C ARG A 53 -1.54 -4.84 16.20
N ILE A 54 -2.18 -4.17 15.26
CA ILE A 54 -1.71 -2.89 14.74
C ILE A 54 -2.65 -1.77 15.12
N ASN A 55 -2.10 -0.58 15.15
CA ASN A 55 -2.89 0.64 15.28
C ASN A 55 -3.36 1.06 13.89
N VAL A 56 -4.58 0.68 13.52
CA VAL A 56 -5.17 1.03 12.22
C VAL A 56 -5.22 2.54 11.99
N PRO A 57 -5.67 3.38 12.95
CA PRO A 57 -5.62 4.83 12.79
C PRO A 57 -4.22 5.37 12.48
N GLU A 58 -3.17 4.84 13.10
CA GLU A 58 -1.80 5.23 12.80
C GLU A 58 -1.42 4.89 11.35
N LYS A 59 -1.76 3.69 10.89
CA LYS A 59 -1.54 3.28 9.49
C LYS A 59 -2.28 4.19 8.51
N LEU A 60 -3.51 4.57 8.83
CA LEU A 60 -4.29 5.52 8.02
C LEU A 60 -3.65 6.90 8.00
N CYS A 61 -3.12 7.38 9.12
CA CYS A 61 -2.39 8.66 9.18
C CYS A 61 -1.13 8.62 8.30
N LEU A 62 -0.43 7.50 8.25
CA LEU A 62 0.73 7.35 7.37
C LEU A 62 0.34 7.41 5.89
N ILE A 63 -0.81 6.85 5.51
CA ILE A 63 -1.35 7.01 4.16
C ILE A 63 -1.66 8.47 3.86
N HIS A 64 -2.30 9.17 4.79
CA HIS A 64 -2.56 10.60 4.66
C HIS A 64 -1.26 11.40 4.48
N SER A 65 -0.19 11.04 5.21
CA SER A 65 1.09 11.74 5.11
C SER A 65 1.69 11.64 3.71
N GLU A 66 1.57 10.49 3.05
CA GLU A 66 2.06 10.32 1.68
C GLU A 66 1.32 11.22 0.69
N ILE A 67 0.01 11.38 0.86
CA ILE A 67 -0.79 12.29 0.03
C ILE A 67 -0.38 13.75 0.30
N SER A 68 -0.13 14.12 1.55
CA SER A 68 0.35 15.46 1.91
C SER A 68 1.71 15.76 1.30
N GLU A 69 2.62 14.78 1.30
CA GLU A 69 3.93 14.89 0.66
C GLU A 69 3.81 15.02 -0.86
N ALA A 70 2.87 14.31 -1.48
CA ALA A 70 2.57 14.46 -2.90
C ALA A 70 2.11 15.88 -3.24
N MET A 71 1.24 16.46 -2.41
CA MET A 71 0.78 17.85 -2.56
C MET A 71 1.95 18.83 -2.45
N GLU A 72 2.82 18.65 -1.46
CA GLU A 72 4.00 19.49 -1.26
C GLU A 72 4.94 19.40 -2.46
N GLY A 73 5.20 18.18 -2.95
CA GLY A 73 6.02 17.97 -4.14
C GLY A 73 5.45 18.64 -5.38
N HIS A 74 4.13 18.59 -5.54
CA HIS A 74 3.46 19.25 -6.66
C HIS A 74 3.53 20.77 -6.56
N ARG A 75 3.23 21.31 -5.39
CA ARG A 75 3.25 22.79 -5.17
C ARG A 75 4.61 23.39 -5.40
N LYS A 76 5.68 22.71 -5.01
CA LYS A 76 7.05 23.21 -5.10
C LYS A 76 7.83 22.66 -6.27
N ASN A 77 7.21 21.83 -7.10
CA ASN A 77 7.84 21.18 -8.25
C ASN A 77 9.14 20.46 -7.87
N LEU A 78 9.05 19.62 -6.82
CA LEU A 78 10.21 18.92 -6.28
C LEU A 78 10.41 17.55 -6.92
N MET A 79 11.68 17.14 -6.96
CA MET A 79 12.06 15.76 -7.27
C MET A 79 12.14 14.94 -5.98
N ASP A 80 11.99 13.62 -6.09
CA ASP A 80 12.11 12.75 -4.94
C ASP A 80 13.56 12.72 -4.42
N ASP A 81 13.74 12.68 -3.11
CA ASP A 81 15.07 12.68 -2.48
C ASP A 81 15.80 11.35 -2.64
N LYS A 82 15.08 10.25 -2.71
CA LYS A 82 15.65 8.90 -2.89
C LYS A 82 15.75 8.49 -4.35
N LEU A 83 14.83 8.99 -5.18
CA LEU A 83 14.77 8.74 -6.62
C LEU A 83 14.83 10.09 -7.36
N PRO A 84 16.00 10.74 -7.41
CA PRO A 84 16.10 12.14 -7.87
C PRO A 84 15.75 12.35 -9.34
N HIS A 85 15.59 11.28 -10.12
CA HIS A 85 15.14 11.33 -11.50
C HIS A 85 13.60 11.25 -11.64
N ARG A 86 12.88 11.11 -10.52
CA ARG A 86 11.43 11.03 -10.45
C ARG A 86 10.85 12.23 -9.73
N LEU A 87 9.65 12.64 -10.15
CA LEU A 87 8.90 13.69 -9.45
C LEU A 87 8.46 13.18 -8.08
N MET A 88 8.60 14.01 -7.06
CA MET A 88 8.11 13.70 -5.71
C MET A 88 6.61 13.34 -5.73
N LEU A 89 5.82 14.06 -6.53
CA LEU A 89 4.39 13.79 -6.70
C LEU A 89 4.13 12.33 -7.10
N GLU A 90 4.83 11.81 -8.11
CA GLU A 90 4.59 10.44 -8.58
C GLU A 90 5.06 9.38 -7.59
N VAL A 91 6.20 9.62 -6.93
CA VAL A 91 6.73 8.68 -5.93
C VAL A 91 5.80 8.60 -4.72
N GLU A 92 5.35 9.74 -4.21
CA GLU A 92 4.47 9.77 -3.04
C GLU A 92 3.07 9.21 -3.34
N LEU A 93 2.56 9.37 -4.56
CA LEU A 93 1.33 8.70 -4.98
C LEU A 93 1.50 7.17 -5.00
N ALA A 94 2.63 6.68 -5.50
CA ALA A 94 2.93 5.26 -5.48
C ALA A 94 3.03 4.73 -4.04
N ASP A 95 3.69 5.47 -3.16
CA ASP A 95 3.83 5.11 -1.75
C ASP A 95 2.46 5.05 -1.06
N ALA A 96 1.55 5.98 -1.35
CA ALA A 96 0.19 5.96 -0.82
C ALA A 96 -0.57 4.71 -1.27
N VAL A 97 -0.46 4.34 -2.54
CA VAL A 97 -1.10 3.14 -3.09
C VAL A 97 -0.54 1.87 -2.44
N ILE A 98 0.79 1.77 -2.32
CA ILE A 98 1.46 0.63 -1.68
C ILE A 98 0.99 0.49 -0.22
N ARG A 99 0.91 1.58 0.53
CA ARG A 99 0.44 1.57 1.92
C ARG A 99 -1.03 1.14 2.03
N CYS A 100 -1.88 1.55 1.07
CA CYS A 100 -3.28 1.12 1.05
C CYS A 100 -3.39 -0.39 0.82
N PHE A 101 -2.69 -0.93 -0.15
CA PHE A 101 -2.71 -2.37 -0.44
C PHE A 101 -2.10 -3.19 0.70
N ASP A 102 -1.01 -2.70 1.30
CA ASP A 102 -0.41 -3.34 2.48
C ASP A 102 -1.41 -3.43 3.63
N LEU A 103 -2.02 -2.31 3.99
CA LEU A 103 -3.00 -2.29 5.08
C LEU A 103 -4.19 -3.21 4.78
N ALA A 104 -4.72 -3.16 3.56
CA ALA A 104 -5.82 -4.03 3.14
C ALA A 104 -5.43 -5.51 3.25
N GLY A 105 -4.22 -5.88 2.87
CA GLY A 105 -3.70 -7.24 3.01
C GLY A 105 -3.58 -7.68 4.45
N GLY A 106 -3.17 -6.78 5.34
CA GLY A 106 -2.98 -7.07 6.75
C GLY A 106 -4.26 -7.20 7.57
N ILE A 107 -5.30 -6.48 7.20
CA ILE A 107 -6.58 -6.52 7.94
C ILE A 107 -7.62 -7.43 7.30
N GLY A 108 -7.32 -8.01 6.15
CA GLY A 108 -8.21 -8.91 5.41
C GLY A 108 -9.01 -8.19 4.34
#